data_8dcf6b0ac231691ea13c420c82c760fe
#
_entry.id   8dcf6b0ac231691ea13c420c82c760fe
#
_cell.length_a   1.000
_cell.length_b   1.000
_cell.length_c   1.000
_cell.angle_alpha   90.00
_cell.angle_beta   90.00
_cell.angle_gamma   90.00
#
_symmetry.space_group_name_H-M   'P 1'
#
loop_
_entity.id
_entity.type
_entity.pdbx_description
1 polymer ?
#
loop_
_entity_poly.entity_id
_entity_poly.type
_entity_poly.pdbx_seq_one_letter_code
_entity_poly.pdbx_strand_id
1 'polypeptide(L)'
;MRTQAIVLMAAIAGLALAGCQRQADNGPTELSGRLFVFNYRVASASYMITLKKIAPIPEGTTAVAEFENPMGGDPLVVREKIYTFWDKITLESPDLRCVRKDRPYSVSIKLVDASDKTIQIIKTEVKSDLDQTVLPTRPLVVGPSYTKNPDVFKADGSIDYGHDQACPA
;
A
#
# COMPACT_ATOMS: atom_id res chain seq x y z
N MET A 1 8.42 -59.32 42.08
CA MET A 1 7.73 -58.21 42.75
C MET A 1 8.42 -56.90 42.32
N ARG A 2 7.65 -55.96 41.74
CA ARG A 2 8.01 -54.56 41.49
C ARG A 2 8.97 -54.23 40.38
N THR A 3 8.46 -54.23 39.17
CA THR A 3 8.98 -53.49 38.05
C THR A 3 7.78 -52.81 37.34
N GLN A 4 7.31 -51.76 37.91
CA GLN A 4 6.39 -50.82 37.28
C GLN A 4 6.83 -49.42 37.64
N ALA A 5 6.95 -48.56 36.63
CA ALA A 5 7.10 -47.13 36.72
C ALA A 5 8.38 -46.58 36.06
N ILE A 6 8.56 -46.70 34.76
CA ILE A 6 9.32 -45.71 33.96
C ILE A 6 8.78 -45.83 32.50
N VAL A 7 7.56 -45.42 32.29
CA VAL A 7 7.01 -45.14 30.94
C VAL A 7 5.99 -44.01 31.10
N LEU A 8 6.45 -42.83 31.39
CA LEU A 8 5.61 -41.63 31.34
C LEU A 8 6.46 -40.38 31.40
N MET A 9 7.29 -40.11 30.38
CA MET A 9 7.90 -38.81 30.20
C MET A 9 8.59 -38.66 28.84
N ALA A 10 7.85 -38.84 27.75
CA ALA A 10 8.39 -38.61 26.41
C ALA A 10 7.29 -38.11 25.44
N ALA A 11 6.38 -37.25 25.91
CA ALA A 11 5.28 -36.78 25.07
C ALA A 11 4.92 -35.31 25.28
N ILE A 12 5.88 -34.43 25.52
CA ILE A 12 5.63 -32.97 25.54
C ILE A 12 6.89 -32.27 25.05
N ALA A 13 7.20 -32.39 23.77
CA ALA A 13 8.22 -31.54 23.12
C ALA A 13 7.92 -31.38 21.61
N GLY A 14 6.67 -31.29 21.24
CA GLY A 14 6.24 -31.21 19.85
C GLY A 14 5.34 -30.04 19.51
N LEU A 15 5.33 -28.98 20.32
CA LEU A 15 4.50 -27.81 20.02
C LEU A 15 5.35 -26.55 20.17
N ALA A 16 5.72 -25.97 19.07
CA ALA A 16 5.91 -24.53 18.84
C ALA A 16 6.92 -24.26 17.72
N LEU A 17 6.65 -24.78 16.54
CA LEU A 17 7.25 -24.25 15.32
C LEU A 17 6.11 -23.86 14.35
N ALA A 18 5.14 -23.13 14.88
CA ALA A 18 4.32 -22.24 14.04
C ALA A 18 5.20 -21.04 13.67
N GLY A 19 6.32 -21.32 13.00
CA GLY A 19 7.11 -20.31 12.33
C GLY A 19 6.19 -19.62 11.34
N CYS A 20 6.13 -18.30 11.39
CA CYS A 20 5.57 -17.47 10.34
C CYS A 20 6.15 -17.95 9.01
N GLN A 21 5.44 -18.83 8.32
CA GLN A 21 5.70 -19.09 6.92
C GLN A 21 5.43 -17.78 6.19
N ARG A 22 6.49 -16.98 6.02
CA ARG A 22 6.50 -16.05 4.89
C ARG A 22 6.22 -16.93 3.70
N GLN A 23 5.04 -16.81 3.12
CA GLN A 23 4.76 -17.38 1.83
C GLN A 23 5.89 -16.90 0.92
N ALA A 24 6.81 -17.77 0.58
CA ALA A 24 7.84 -17.50 -0.40
C ALA A 24 7.07 -17.25 -1.70
N ASP A 25 6.96 -16.00 -2.05
CA ASP A 25 6.28 -15.55 -3.25
C ASP A 25 7.23 -15.87 -4.42
N ASN A 26 7.05 -17.05 -5.01
CA ASN A 26 7.91 -17.57 -6.09
C ASN A 26 7.66 -16.86 -7.44
N GLY A 27 7.21 -15.61 -7.41
CA GLY A 27 6.93 -14.85 -8.62
C GLY A 27 8.14 -14.09 -9.18
N PRO A 28 7.97 -13.45 -10.35
CA PRO A 28 9.06 -12.72 -11.02
C PRO A 28 9.42 -11.38 -10.36
N THR A 29 8.72 -10.98 -9.32
CA THR A 29 8.98 -9.73 -8.59
C THR A 29 9.06 -9.92 -7.09
N GLU A 30 9.76 -9.02 -6.41
CA GLU A 30 9.80 -8.91 -4.96
C GLU A 30 9.36 -7.51 -4.50
N LEU A 31 8.73 -7.42 -3.34
CA LEU A 31 8.39 -6.14 -2.72
C LEU A 31 9.67 -5.44 -2.27
N SER A 32 9.99 -4.27 -2.86
CA SER A 32 11.20 -3.50 -2.55
C SER A 32 10.93 -2.19 -1.83
N GLY A 33 9.70 -1.68 -1.87
CA GLY A 33 9.31 -0.46 -1.16
C GLY A 33 7.81 -0.36 -0.96
N ARG A 34 7.42 0.26 0.14
CA ARG A 34 6.03 0.57 0.48
C ARG A 34 5.99 1.76 1.41
N LEU A 35 5.25 2.79 1.03
CA LEU A 35 5.13 4.01 1.83
C LEU A 35 3.86 4.78 1.46
N PHE A 36 3.54 5.79 2.27
CA PHE A 36 2.63 6.85 1.90
C PHE A 36 3.42 8.06 1.40
N VAL A 37 2.91 8.69 0.35
CA VAL A 37 3.39 9.98 -0.14
C VAL A 37 2.39 11.05 0.28
N PHE A 38 2.86 12.10 0.97
CA PHE A 38 2.06 13.28 1.33
C PHE A 38 2.58 14.48 0.56
N ASN A 39 1.77 15.02 -0.34
CA ASN A 39 2.10 16.21 -1.10
C ASN A 39 1.38 17.44 -0.53
N TYR A 40 2.08 18.20 0.31
CA TYR A 40 1.54 19.37 0.98
C TYR A 40 1.02 20.44 0.01
N ARG A 41 1.70 20.63 -1.15
CA ARG A 41 1.35 21.69 -2.10
C ARG A 41 0.01 21.47 -2.80
N VAL A 42 -0.29 20.23 -3.12
CA VAL A 42 -1.54 19.85 -3.80
C VAL A 42 -2.54 19.17 -2.85
N ALA A 43 -2.22 19.15 -1.55
CA ALA A 43 -3.08 18.58 -0.50
C ALA A 43 -3.51 17.13 -0.78
N SER A 44 -2.59 16.31 -1.31
CA SER A 44 -2.88 14.91 -1.64
C SER A 44 -2.02 13.93 -0.86
N ALA A 45 -2.57 12.75 -0.61
CA ALA A 45 -1.84 11.58 -0.11
C ALA A 45 -2.07 10.42 -1.06
N SER A 46 -1.08 9.54 -1.23
CA SER A 46 -1.21 8.31 -2.01
C SER A 46 -0.41 7.18 -1.39
N TYR A 47 -0.78 5.92 -1.68
CA TYR A 47 0.12 4.78 -1.50
C TYR A 47 1.14 4.78 -2.63
N MET A 48 2.36 4.39 -2.31
CA MET A 48 3.38 4.07 -3.30
C MET A 48 4.01 2.72 -2.96
N ILE A 49 3.82 1.75 -3.83
CA ILE A 49 4.40 0.41 -3.72
C ILE A 49 5.42 0.24 -4.84
N THR A 50 6.60 -0.25 -4.51
CA THR A 50 7.64 -0.54 -5.48
C THR A 50 7.94 -2.04 -5.47
N LEU A 51 7.83 -2.65 -6.63
CA LEU A 51 8.26 -4.02 -6.89
C LEU A 51 9.57 -3.99 -7.67
N LYS A 52 10.51 -4.85 -7.28
CA LYS A 52 11.75 -5.08 -8.03
C LYS A 52 11.60 -6.35 -8.84
N LYS A 53 11.97 -6.30 -10.11
CA LYS A 53 12.01 -7.47 -10.98
C LYS A 53 13.21 -8.34 -10.58
N ILE A 54 12.94 -9.63 -10.33
CA ILE A 54 13.96 -10.64 -9.94
C ILE A 54 14.05 -11.79 -10.93
N ALA A 55 13.07 -11.88 -11.85
CA ALA A 55 13.04 -12.87 -12.92
C ALA A 55 12.35 -12.28 -14.17
N PRO A 56 12.48 -12.90 -15.35
CA PRO A 56 11.79 -12.45 -16.55
C PRO A 56 10.27 -12.39 -16.34
N ILE A 57 9.66 -11.31 -16.81
CA ILE A 57 8.21 -11.09 -16.80
C ILE A 57 7.71 -11.28 -18.23
N PRO A 58 6.65 -12.09 -18.47
CA PRO A 58 6.06 -12.26 -19.80
C PRO A 58 5.60 -10.93 -20.39
N GLU A 59 5.70 -10.79 -21.71
CA GLU A 59 5.17 -9.64 -22.43
C GLU A 59 3.64 -9.56 -22.26
N GLY A 60 3.10 -8.34 -22.17
CA GLY A 60 1.67 -8.12 -21.95
C GLY A 60 1.21 -8.30 -20.51
N THR A 61 2.14 -8.52 -19.56
CA THR A 61 1.79 -8.59 -18.14
C THR A 61 1.25 -7.25 -17.64
N THR A 62 0.20 -7.34 -16.80
CA THR A 62 -0.44 -6.21 -16.11
C THR A 62 -0.36 -6.43 -14.61
N ALA A 63 0.01 -5.41 -13.86
CA ALA A 63 -0.17 -5.37 -12.41
C ALA A 63 -1.57 -4.79 -12.10
N VAL A 64 -2.32 -5.50 -11.26
CA VAL A 64 -3.60 -5.05 -10.69
C VAL A 64 -3.38 -4.87 -9.20
N ALA A 65 -3.36 -3.63 -8.74
CA ALA A 65 -3.19 -3.29 -7.34
C ALA A 65 -4.53 -2.86 -6.73
N GLU A 66 -4.88 -3.47 -5.61
CA GLU A 66 -6.05 -3.14 -4.80
C GLU A 66 -5.53 -2.55 -3.48
N PHE A 67 -5.81 -1.28 -3.25
CA PHE A 67 -5.42 -0.55 -2.06
C PHE A 67 -6.64 -0.38 -1.16
N GLU A 68 -6.50 -0.66 0.13
CA GLU A 68 -7.56 -0.36 1.10
C GLU A 68 -7.90 1.13 1.05
N ASN A 69 -9.20 1.45 1.00
CA ASN A 69 -9.66 2.83 1.02
C ASN A 69 -9.75 3.33 2.47
N PRO A 70 -8.95 4.33 2.90
CA PRO A 70 -9.01 4.85 4.27
C PRO A 70 -10.35 5.50 4.62
N MET A 71 -11.13 5.90 3.62
CA MET A 71 -12.52 6.38 3.78
C MET A 71 -13.51 5.23 4.02
N GLY A 72 -13.07 3.97 3.89
CA GLY A 72 -13.95 2.80 3.88
C GLY A 72 -14.60 2.56 2.52
N GLY A 73 -15.41 1.50 2.42
CA GLY A 73 -16.04 1.08 1.17
C GLY A 73 -15.12 0.25 0.29
N ASP A 74 -15.32 0.32 -1.02
CA ASP A 74 -14.59 -0.50 -1.99
C ASP A 74 -13.10 -0.13 -2.05
N PRO A 75 -12.21 -1.12 -2.29
CA PRO A 75 -10.80 -0.85 -2.53
C PRO A 75 -10.57 0.04 -3.74
N LEU A 76 -9.51 0.83 -3.68
CA LEU A 76 -9.04 1.61 -4.82
C LEU A 76 -8.22 0.70 -5.74
N VAL A 77 -8.65 0.55 -6.98
CA VAL A 77 -8.02 -0.38 -7.94
C VAL A 77 -7.23 0.39 -8.99
N VAL A 78 -5.98 -0.01 -9.17
CA VAL A 78 -5.08 0.51 -10.21
C VAL A 78 -4.63 -0.65 -11.09
N ARG A 79 -4.60 -0.43 -12.39
CA ARG A 79 -4.08 -1.38 -13.39
C ARG A 79 -2.93 -0.72 -14.15
N GLU A 80 -1.75 -1.32 -14.07
CA GLU A 80 -0.54 -0.80 -14.70
C GLU A 80 0.06 -1.85 -15.62
N LYS A 81 0.27 -1.49 -16.90
CA LYS A 81 0.95 -2.35 -17.85
C LYS A 81 2.44 -2.41 -17.53
N ILE A 82 2.97 -3.62 -17.37
CA ILE A 82 4.39 -3.82 -17.10
C ILE A 82 5.16 -3.97 -18.40
N TYR A 83 6.23 -3.20 -18.55
CA TYR A 83 7.15 -3.33 -19.67
C TYR A 83 8.33 -4.22 -19.27
N THR A 84 8.71 -5.14 -20.14
CA THR A 84 9.74 -6.16 -19.86
C THR A 84 11.13 -5.59 -19.57
N PHE A 85 11.40 -4.36 -20.02
CA PHE A 85 12.67 -3.64 -19.77
C PHE A 85 12.71 -2.91 -18.44
N TRP A 86 11.61 -2.83 -17.68
CA TRP A 86 11.60 -2.21 -16.35
C TRP A 86 12.27 -3.11 -15.32
N ASP A 87 13.19 -2.54 -14.54
CA ASP A 87 13.78 -3.21 -13.37
C ASP A 87 12.95 -2.99 -12.10
N LYS A 88 12.20 -1.89 -12.07
CA LYS A 88 11.29 -1.53 -10.97
C LYS A 88 9.93 -1.16 -11.52
N ILE A 89 8.90 -1.58 -10.81
CA ILE A 89 7.49 -1.30 -11.11
C ILE A 89 6.96 -0.51 -9.93
N THR A 90 6.52 0.72 -10.16
CA THR A 90 5.92 1.56 -9.13
C THR A 90 4.42 1.60 -9.36
N LEU A 91 3.66 1.26 -8.32
CA LEU A 91 2.20 1.28 -8.29
C LEU A 91 1.77 2.36 -7.30
N GLU A 92 1.06 3.36 -7.79
CA GLU A 92 0.57 4.46 -7.00
C GLU A 92 -0.95 4.46 -6.99
N SER A 93 -1.56 4.65 -5.81
CA SER A 93 -3.01 4.77 -5.70
C SER A 93 -3.50 6.13 -6.20
N PRO A 94 -4.80 6.27 -6.50
CA PRO A 94 -5.44 7.58 -6.54
C PRO A 94 -5.27 8.32 -5.21
N ASP A 95 -5.60 9.62 -5.22
CA ASP A 95 -5.57 10.46 -4.03
C ASP A 95 -6.42 9.89 -2.90
N LEU A 96 -5.84 9.88 -1.71
CA LEU A 96 -6.45 9.36 -0.49
C LEU A 96 -6.98 10.47 0.39
N ARG A 97 -7.95 10.08 1.22
CA ARG A 97 -8.44 10.89 2.34
C ARG A 97 -8.44 10.03 3.61
N CYS A 98 -8.31 10.69 4.77
CA CYS A 98 -8.45 10.04 6.07
C CYS A 98 -7.39 8.99 6.41
N VAL A 99 -6.17 9.13 5.89
CA VAL A 99 -5.04 8.33 6.33
C VAL A 99 -4.73 8.62 7.79
N ARG A 100 -4.68 7.58 8.63
CA ARG A 100 -4.37 7.67 10.07
C ARG A 100 -2.96 7.16 10.33
N LYS A 101 -2.26 7.89 11.18
CA LYS A 101 -0.94 7.49 11.67
C LYS A 101 -1.00 6.10 12.33
N ASP A 102 0.05 5.31 12.12
CA ASP A 102 0.29 3.98 12.72
C ASP A 102 -0.76 2.91 12.41
N ARG A 103 -1.84 3.24 11.69
CA ARG A 103 -2.83 2.26 11.25
C ARG A 103 -2.26 1.45 10.08
N PRO A 104 -2.31 0.10 10.10
CA PRO A 104 -1.99 -0.72 8.93
C PRO A 104 -3.13 -0.66 7.91
N TYR A 105 -2.78 -0.54 6.65
CA TYR A 105 -3.69 -0.57 5.51
C TYR A 105 -3.28 -1.68 4.57
N SER A 106 -4.23 -2.51 4.18
CA SER A 106 -3.99 -3.67 3.32
C SER A 106 -3.76 -3.27 1.86
N VAL A 107 -2.81 -3.93 1.22
CA VAL A 107 -2.59 -3.81 -0.23
C VAL A 107 -2.45 -5.22 -0.81
N SER A 108 -3.18 -5.49 -1.89
CA SER A 108 -3.09 -6.73 -2.67
C SER A 108 -2.70 -6.40 -4.10
N ILE A 109 -1.65 -7.03 -4.61
CA ILE A 109 -1.15 -6.84 -5.97
C ILE A 109 -1.19 -8.17 -6.68
N LYS A 110 -1.83 -8.22 -7.84
CA LYS A 110 -1.91 -9.37 -8.71
C LYS A 110 -1.20 -9.05 -10.02
N LEU A 111 -0.21 -9.86 -10.39
CA LEU A 111 0.34 -9.85 -11.73
C LEU A 111 -0.41 -10.85 -12.58
N VAL A 112 -0.92 -10.40 -13.72
CA VAL A 112 -1.64 -11.24 -14.69
C VAL A 112 -0.98 -11.15 -16.04
N ASP A 113 -0.95 -12.26 -16.80
CA ASP A 113 -0.46 -12.29 -18.16
C ASP A 113 -1.51 -11.73 -19.16
N ALA A 114 -1.17 -11.75 -20.44
CA ALA A 114 -2.04 -11.26 -21.52
C ALA A 114 -3.35 -12.05 -21.66
N SER A 115 -3.47 -13.23 -21.05
CA SER A 115 -4.68 -14.08 -21.00
C SER A 115 -5.43 -13.98 -19.67
N ASP A 116 -5.14 -12.97 -18.83
CA ASP A 116 -5.68 -12.77 -17.47
C ASP A 116 -5.33 -13.90 -16.49
N LYS A 117 -4.38 -14.77 -16.81
CA LYS A 117 -3.90 -15.79 -15.90
C LYS A 117 -2.99 -15.16 -14.85
N THR A 118 -3.26 -15.46 -13.59
CA THR A 118 -2.44 -14.99 -12.46
C THR A 118 -1.04 -15.60 -12.51
N ILE A 119 -0.02 -14.75 -12.51
CA ILE A 119 1.40 -15.09 -12.42
C ILE A 119 1.86 -15.06 -10.97
N GLN A 120 1.43 -14.03 -10.22
CA GLN A 120 1.87 -13.76 -8.85
C GLN A 120 0.81 -13.00 -8.08
N ILE A 121 0.72 -13.23 -6.76
CA ILE A 121 -0.09 -12.43 -5.85
C ILE A 121 0.80 -12.01 -4.69
N ILE A 122 0.90 -10.70 -4.45
CA ILE A 122 1.65 -10.10 -3.34
C ILE A 122 0.63 -9.43 -2.41
N LYS A 123 0.63 -9.81 -1.13
CA LYS A 123 -0.16 -9.16 -0.10
C LYS A 123 0.76 -8.48 0.89
N THR A 124 0.46 -7.24 1.23
CA THR A 124 1.26 -6.46 2.16
C THR A 124 0.39 -5.47 2.92
N GLU A 125 0.98 -4.83 3.92
CA GLU A 125 0.38 -3.73 4.65
C GLU A 125 1.31 -2.52 4.58
N VAL A 126 0.72 -1.33 4.52
CA VAL A 126 1.43 -0.06 4.58
C VAL A 126 0.96 0.70 5.80
N LYS A 127 1.90 1.29 6.55
CA LYS A 127 1.61 2.19 7.67
C LYS A 127 2.13 3.57 7.36
N SER A 128 1.44 4.59 7.82
CA SER A 128 1.89 5.97 7.76
C SER A 128 2.46 6.39 9.11
N ASP A 129 3.60 7.08 9.10
CA ASP A 129 4.15 7.75 10.28
C ASP A 129 3.46 9.09 10.57
N LEU A 130 2.63 9.55 9.63
CA LEU A 130 1.91 10.82 9.70
C LEU A 130 0.40 10.58 9.61
N ASP A 131 -0.34 11.42 10.28
CA ASP A 131 -1.78 11.56 10.09
C ASP A 131 -2.07 12.51 8.92
N GLN A 132 -3.15 12.31 8.19
CA GLN A 132 -3.47 13.18 7.04
C GLN A 132 -3.77 14.62 7.41
N THR A 133 -4.06 14.90 8.67
CA THR A 133 -4.27 16.26 9.18
C THR A 133 -3.04 17.15 9.05
N VAL A 134 -1.86 16.60 8.73
CA VAL A 134 -0.67 17.39 8.38
C VAL A 134 -0.83 18.15 7.05
N LEU A 135 -1.75 17.70 6.18
CA LEU A 135 -2.03 18.34 4.90
C LEU A 135 -3.06 19.45 5.06
N PRO A 136 -2.96 20.52 4.25
CA PRO A 136 -4.07 21.46 4.11
C PRO A 136 -5.29 20.74 3.50
N THR A 137 -6.49 21.23 3.77
CA THR A 137 -7.71 20.65 3.22
C THR A 137 -7.96 21.03 1.77
N ARG A 138 -7.27 22.07 1.28
CA ARG A 138 -7.32 22.53 -0.10
C ARG A 138 -5.91 22.59 -0.70
N PRO A 139 -5.75 22.30 -2.00
CA PRO A 139 -4.50 22.51 -2.70
C PRO A 139 -4.03 23.97 -2.57
N LEU A 140 -2.77 24.17 -2.21
CA LEU A 140 -2.17 25.53 -2.14
C LEU A 140 -1.86 26.09 -3.51
N VAL A 141 -1.73 25.21 -4.50
CA VAL A 141 -1.42 25.57 -5.89
C VAL A 141 -2.37 24.85 -6.84
N VAL A 142 -2.64 25.47 -7.99
CA VAL A 142 -3.54 24.96 -9.02
C VAL A 142 -2.92 25.07 -10.41
N GLY A 143 -3.42 24.25 -11.32
CA GLY A 143 -3.03 24.23 -12.72
C GLY A 143 -1.59 23.70 -12.96
N PRO A 144 -1.22 23.52 -14.22
CA PRO A 144 0.05 22.89 -14.61
C PRO A 144 1.28 23.73 -14.24
N SER A 145 1.10 25.04 -14.05
CA SER A 145 2.18 25.97 -13.63
C SER A 145 2.28 26.15 -12.12
N TYR A 146 1.53 25.38 -11.33
CA TYR A 146 1.52 25.48 -9.86
C TYR A 146 1.30 26.92 -9.36
N THR A 147 0.33 27.62 -9.93
CA THR A 147 -0.04 28.97 -9.49
C THR A 147 -0.71 28.94 -8.12
N LYS A 148 -0.59 30.02 -7.35
CA LYS A 148 -1.29 30.14 -6.05
C LYS A 148 -2.79 29.92 -6.25
N ASN A 149 -3.38 29.07 -5.41
CA ASN A 149 -4.80 28.81 -5.44
C ASN A 149 -5.60 30.02 -4.93
N PRO A 150 -6.44 30.66 -5.75
CA PRO A 150 -7.22 31.86 -5.33
C PRO A 150 -8.29 31.50 -4.28
N ASP A 151 -8.69 30.21 -4.19
CA ASP A 151 -9.63 29.76 -3.15
C ASP A 151 -8.97 29.69 -1.76
N VAL A 152 -7.64 29.59 -1.71
CA VAL A 152 -6.85 29.61 -0.47
C VAL A 152 -6.31 31.01 -0.21
N PHE A 153 -5.66 31.63 -1.18
CA PHE A 153 -5.03 32.94 -1.06
C PHE A 153 -5.91 34.00 -1.68
N LYS A 154 -6.74 34.65 -0.86
CA LYS A 154 -7.72 35.63 -1.32
C LYS A 154 -7.07 36.94 -1.78
N ALA A 155 -7.77 37.71 -2.63
CA ALA A 155 -7.31 38.96 -3.16
C ALA A 155 -7.12 40.06 -2.08
N ASP A 156 -7.85 39.96 -0.95
CA ASP A 156 -7.73 40.83 0.21
C ASP A 156 -6.56 40.48 1.14
N GLY A 157 -5.77 39.46 0.79
CA GLY A 157 -4.63 38.96 1.57
C GLY A 157 -5.00 37.95 2.66
N SER A 158 -6.27 37.61 2.85
CA SER A 158 -6.68 36.56 3.77
C SER A 158 -6.34 35.19 3.22
N ILE A 159 -6.20 34.22 4.13
CA ILE A 159 -5.88 32.82 3.79
C ILE A 159 -6.99 31.91 4.34
N ASP A 160 -7.52 31.04 3.48
CA ASP A 160 -8.54 30.06 3.82
C ASP A 160 -8.07 28.65 3.41
N TYR A 161 -7.54 27.90 4.36
CA TYR A 161 -7.13 26.49 4.13
C TYR A 161 -8.31 25.52 4.02
N GLY A 162 -9.54 25.99 4.18
CA GLY A 162 -10.75 25.15 4.25
C GLY A 162 -10.94 24.50 5.62
N HIS A 163 -11.96 23.66 5.71
CA HIS A 163 -12.28 22.91 6.93
C HIS A 163 -11.94 21.43 6.72
N ASP A 164 -11.56 20.76 7.79
CA ASP A 164 -11.26 19.33 7.77
C ASP A 164 -12.49 18.52 7.32
N GLN A 165 -12.25 17.57 6.44
CA GLN A 165 -13.27 16.61 6.04
C GLN A 165 -13.49 15.61 7.18
N ALA A 166 -14.75 15.35 7.53
CA ALA A 166 -15.08 14.31 8.52
C ALA A 166 -14.60 12.95 8.02
N CYS A 167 -13.77 12.29 8.82
CA CYS A 167 -13.28 10.95 8.54
C CYS A 167 -14.13 9.91 9.29
N PRO A 168 -14.34 8.71 8.71
CA PRO A 168 -15.02 7.62 9.39
C PRO A 168 -14.31 7.27 10.70
N ALA A 169 -15.08 6.82 11.69
CA ALA A 169 -14.59 6.46 13.01
C ALA A 169 -13.71 5.21 13.01
#